data_94a7b0840944d2c44163545684d67343
#
_entry.id   94a7b0840944d2c44163545684d67343
#
_cell.length_a   1.000
_cell.length_b   1.000
_cell.length_c   1.000
_cell.angle_alpha   90.00
_cell.angle_beta   90.00
_cell.angle_gamma   90.00
#
_symmetry.space_group_name_H-M   'P 1'
#
loop_
_entity.id
_entity.type
_entity.pdbx_description
1 polymer ?
#
loop_
_entity_poly.entity_id
_entity_poly.type
_entity_poly.pdbx_seq_one_letter_code
_entity_poly.pdbx_strand_id
1 'polypeptide(L)'
;MNPTRNPSIDDAGRQSNKTVRAFKAFCSEIWIVPAIAVVIAILILVIGHARSQIGAKFLSSFIYAMLIGFPTALSLNWIGFRYTERFPRLIFLIFIAVLIAIATCGSLLGAFVLQVTGIIAPHFYLREVQSSLPICLVINLVVGLSVTSYETLRHRLQDATLELRTRQIEQERANKLLVEARLSSLESRIHPHFLFNTLNSIASLIPSDPKRAEDTVGKLASLLRFSISANQSSLVPLSQELKIVRDYLEIEATRFGQRLRYDISVPDTLGDCKIPPLALQTLVENSIKHVAAQRSQPSSIRIDGTQRNGHLELSVTDDGSGFSLADISADHGLGNLVGRLELLFGEAAQLNVKRVDDKTIVSIAVPAGYPQ
;
A
#
# COMPACT_ATOMS: atom_id res chain seq x y z
N MET A 1 22.33 19.75 -0.27
CA MET A 1 23.04 19.44 0.98
C MET A 1 22.03 19.38 2.10
N ASN A 2 21.64 18.19 2.51
CA ASN A 2 20.70 17.96 3.60
C ASN A 2 21.54 17.69 4.88
N PRO A 3 21.28 18.34 6.03
CA PRO A 3 22.07 18.12 7.23
C PRO A 3 21.79 16.71 7.76
N THR A 4 22.84 15.94 7.95
CA THR A 4 22.87 14.60 8.52
C THR A 4 22.24 14.59 9.91
N ARG A 5 21.06 14.04 10.04
CA ARG A 5 20.38 13.76 11.29
C ARG A 5 21.18 12.69 12.05
N ASN A 6 21.67 13.05 13.22
CA ASN A 6 22.52 12.17 14.05
C ASN A 6 21.65 11.10 14.73
N PRO A 7 21.74 9.81 14.36
CA PRO A 7 20.82 8.76 14.85
C PRO A 7 20.94 8.46 16.34
N SER A 8 22.04 8.86 16.99
CA SER A 8 22.29 8.59 18.42
C SER A 8 21.49 9.48 19.39
N ILE A 9 21.03 10.66 18.94
CA ILE A 9 20.28 11.60 19.81
C ILE A 9 18.79 11.24 19.79
N ASP A 10 18.25 10.75 18.67
CA ASP A 10 16.84 10.34 18.55
C ASP A 10 16.56 9.01 19.31
N ASP A 11 17.54 8.12 19.41
CA ASP A 11 17.41 6.86 20.16
C ASP A 11 17.47 7.09 21.69
N ALA A 12 18.33 7.99 22.16
CA ALA A 12 18.40 8.34 23.60
C ALA A 12 17.09 9.03 24.07
N GLY A 13 16.51 9.88 23.25
CA GLY A 13 15.22 10.53 23.54
C GLY A 13 14.04 9.57 23.55
N ARG A 14 14.04 8.57 22.67
CA ARG A 14 13.01 7.50 22.64
C ARG A 14 13.11 6.56 23.82
N GLN A 15 14.31 6.22 24.27
CA GLN A 15 14.55 5.38 25.44
C GLN A 15 14.18 6.08 26.74
N SER A 16 14.51 7.38 26.90
CA SER A 16 14.09 8.21 28.03
C SER A 16 12.56 8.34 28.14
N ASN A 17 11.87 8.50 27.00
CA ASN A 17 10.40 8.62 26.98
C ASN A 17 9.69 7.29 27.27
N LYS A 18 10.31 6.15 26.95
CA LYS A 18 9.81 4.82 27.31
C LYS A 18 9.94 4.55 28.82
N THR A 19 11.05 4.92 29.43
CA THR A 19 11.27 4.78 30.89
C THR A 19 10.35 5.68 31.70
N VAL A 20 10.12 6.92 31.27
CA VAL A 20 9.18 7.85 31.95
C VAL A 20 7.72 7.37 31.83
N ARG A 21 7.33 6.81 30.68
CA ARG A 21 5.98 6.22 30.52
C ARG A 21 5.80 4.96 31.33
N ALA A 22 6.80 4.09 31.38
CA ALA A 22 6.78 2.90 32.23
C ALA A 22 6.71 3.26 33.72
N PHE A 23 7.43 4.31 34.16
CA PHE A 23 7.39 4.79 35.52
C PHE A 23 6.04 5.43 35.90
N LYS A 24 5.41 6.19 34.98
CA LYS A 24 4.04 6.73 35.19
C LYS A 24 2.98 5.63 35.25
N ALA A 25 3.08 4.62 34.40
CA ALA A 25 2.20 3.44 34.47
C ALA A 25 2.38 2.69 35.77
N PHE A 26 3.61 2.50 36.24
CA PHE A 26 3.94 1.89 37.55
C PHE A 26 3.35 2.68 38.69
N CYS A 27 3.47 4.00 38.72
CA CYS A 27 2.89 4.83 39.77
C CYS A 27 1.35 4.80 39.79
N SER A 28 0.70 4.64 38.61
CA SER A 28 -0.75 4.53 38.53
C SER A 28 -1.27 3.17 39.00
N GLU A 29 -0.49 2.11 38.83
CA GLU A 29 -0.86 0.73 39.22
C GLU A 29 -0.57 0.40 40.71
N ILE A 30 0.34 1.13 41.36
CA ILE A 30 0.67 0.95 42.77
C ILE A 30 -0.57 1.10 43.68
N TRP A 31 -1.54 1.94 43.30
CA TRP A 31 -2.78 2.13 44.06
C TRP A 31 -3.76 0.94 43.96
N ILE A 32 -3.58 0.05 43.01
CA ILE A 32 -4.42 -1.15 42.83
C ILE A 32 -4.15 -2.14 43.99
N VAL A 33 -2.91 -2.25 44.44
CA VAL A 33 -2.52 -3.18 45.53
C VAL A 33 -3.22 -2.88 46.84
N PRO A 34 -3.17 -1.64 47.38
CA PRO A 34 -3.92 -1.32 48.58
C PRO A 34 -5.45 -1.40 48.40
N ALA A 35 -5.96 -1.09 47.21
CA ALA A 35 -7.39 -1.24 46.90
C ALA A 35 -7.82 -2.71 46.95
N ILE A 36 -7.08 -3.62 46.35
CA ILE A 36 -7.33 -5.07 46.43
C ILE A 36 -7.18 -5.57 47.85
N ALA A 37 -6.18 -5.08 48.62
CA ALA A 37 -5.97 -5.42 50.00
C ALA A 37 -7.17 -5.07 50.87
N VAL A 38 -7.76 -3.89 50.67
CA VAL A 38 -8.98 -3.45 51.36
C VAL A 38 -10.18 -4.32 50.98
N VAL A 39 -10.35 -4.66 49.70
CA VAL A 39 -11.44 -5.53 49.23
C VAL A 39 -11.33 -6.93 49.83
N ILE A 40 -10.12 -7.50 49.89
CA ILE A 40 -9.88 -8.82 50.47
C ILE A 40 -10.15 -8.77 52.00
N ALA A 41 -9.70 -7.71 52.70
CA ALA A 41 -9.95 -7.53 54.10
C ALA A 41 -11.45 -7.42 54.41
N ILE A 42 -12.22 -6.70 53.61
CA ILE A 42 -13.68 -6.60 53.70
C ILE A 42 -14.34 -7.97 53.46
N LEU A 43 -13.88 -8.71 52.43
CA LEU A 43 -14.42 -10.03 52.10
C LEU A 43 -14.22 -11.03 53.23
N ILE A 44 -13.03 -11.07 53.84
CA ILE A 44 -12.72 -11.91 55.03
C ILE A 44 -13.58 -11.52 56.23
N LEU A 45 -13.86 -10.23 56.39
CA LEU A 45 -14.71 -9.71 57.45
C LEU A 45 -16.17 -10.12 57.27
N VAL A 46 -16.69 -10.14 56.04
CA VAL A 46 -18.07 -10.53 55.71
C VAL A 46 -18.27 -12.06 55.92
N ILE A 47 -17.27 -12.87 55.54
CA ILE A 47 -17.33 -14.34 55.68
C ILE A 47 -17.12 -14.78 57.14
N GLY A 48 -16.38 -14.03 57.93
CA GLY A 48 -16.07 -14.36 59.32
C GLY A 48 -17.14 -13.90 60.33
N HIS A 49 -18.05 -14.78 60.70
CA HIS A 49 -19.23 -14.55 61.57
C HIS A 49 -18.97 -14.04 62.97
N ALA A 50 -17.78 -13.61 63.35
CA ALA A 50 -17.44 -13.20 64.75
C ALA A 50 -17.33 -11.68 64.91
N ARG A 51 -18.38 -11.07 65.42
CA ARG A 51 -18.49 -9.62 65.68
C ARG A 51 -17.49 -9.05 66.73
N SER A 52 -16.89 -9.85 67.61
CA SER A 52 -16.11 -9.34 68.77
C SER A 52 -14.63 -8.99 68.47
N GLN A 53 -14.09 -9.27 67.24
CA GLN A 53 -12.69 -9.01 66.92
C GLN A 53 -12.52 -8.43 65.48
N ILE A 54 -13.49 -7.67 65.00
CA ILE A 54 -13.53 -7.15 63.65
C ILE A 54 -12.28 -6.32 63.31
N GLY A 55 -11.86 -5.41 64.20
CA GLY A 55 -10.71 -4.55 63.99
C GLY A 55 -9.37 -5.30 63.88
N ALA A 56 -9.17 -6.31 64.74
CA ALA A 56 -7.95 -7.11 64.74
C ALA A 56 -7.85 -7.98 63.47
N LYS A 57 -8.95 -8.57 63.03
CA LYS A 57 -9.01 -9.35 61.78
C LYS A 57 -8.79 -8.48 60.52
N PHE A 58 -9.37 -7.28 60.51
CA PHE A 58 -9.13 -6.33 59.40
C PHE A 58 -7.66 -5.92 59.36
N LEU A 59 -7.06 -5.57 60.51
CA LEU A 59 -5.67 -5.16 60.59
C LEU A 59 -4.72 -6.31 60.20
N SER A 60 -4.99 -7.54 60.65
CA SER A 60 -4.18 -8.71 60.25
C SER A 60 -4.26 -8.94 58.74
N SER A 61 -5.46 -8.93 58.12
CA SER A 61 -5.63 -9.10 56.66
C SER A 61 -4.94 -7.99 55.87
N PHE A 62 -4.99 -6.75 56.34
CA PHE A 62 -4.30 -5.63 55.70
C PHE A 62 -2.77 -5.79 55.77
N ILE A 63 -2.21 -6.22 56.90
CA ILE A 63 -0.78 -6.50 57.07
C ILE A 63 -0.31 -7.56 56.07
N TYR A 64 -1.02 -8.70 55.97
CA TYR A 64 -0.70 -9.76 55.02
C TYR A 64 -0.81 -9.27 53.57
N ALA A 65 -1.86 -8.55 53.23
CA ALA A 65 -2.06 -8.01 51.90
C ALA A 65 -0.95 -7.04 51.46
N MET A 66 -0.45 -6.20 52.40
CA MET A 66 0.67 -5.31 52.11
C MET A 66 2.00 -6.06 51.97
N LEU A 67 2.30 -7.00 52.89
CA LEU A 67 3.54 -7.74 52.89
C LEU A 67 3.68 -8.70 51.71
N ILE A 68 2.59 -9.17 51.15
CA ILE A 68 2.57 -10.08 49.99
C ILE A 68 2.29 -9.33 48.70
N GLY A 69 1.29 -8.47 48.70
CA GLY A 69 0.81 -7.79 47.48
C GLY A 69 1.85 -6.82 46.88
N PHE A 70 2.53 -6.04 47.73
CA PHE A 70 3.53 -5.06 47.25
C PHE A 70 4.75 -5.72 46.63
N PRO A 71 5.43 -6.74 47.24
CA PRO A 71 6.53 -7.46 46.57
C PRO A 71 6.08 -8.23 45.34
N THR A 72 4.84 -8.75 45.32
CA THR A 72 4.27 -9.40 44.15
C THR A 72 4.13 -8.43 42.97
N ALA A 73 3.56 -7.25 43.21
CA ALA A 73 3.45 -6.22 42.16
C ALA A 73 4.83 -5.77 41.63
N LEU A 74 5.81 -5.61 42.53
CA LEU A 74 7.19 -5.31 42.11
C LEU A 74 7.82 -6.42 41.26
N SER A 75 7.63 -7.69 41.65
CA SER A 75 8.17 -8.85 40.97
C SER A 75 7.54 -9.02 39.54
N LEU A 76 6.24 -8.81 39.44
CA LEU A 76 5.50 -8.83 38.19
C LEU A 76 6.05 -7.81 37.18
N ASN A 77 6.25 -6.59 37.64
CA ASN A 77 6.75 -5.52 36.79
C ASN A 77 8.22 -5.75 36.37
N TRP A 78 9.05 -6.28 37.28
CA TRP A 78 10.47 -6.52 36.97
C TRP A 78 10.71 -7.71 36.05
N ILE A 79 9.97 -8.81 36.21
CA ILE A 79 10.09 -10.03 35.41
C ILE A 79 9.40 -9.85 34.05
N GLY A 80 8.22 -9.23 34.01
CA GLY A 80 7.45 -9.02 32.75
C GLY A 80 8.16 -8.15 31.74
N PHE A 81 8.91 -7.14 32.19
CA PHE A 81 9.58 -6.18 31.31
C PHE A 81 10.90 -6.69 30.68
N ARG A 82 11.59 -7.65 31.29
CA ARG A 82 13.00 -7.93 30.96
C ARG A 82 13.29 -9.27 30.26
N TYR A 83 12.38 -10.25 30.34
CA TYR A 83 12.73 -11.62 30.01
C TYR A 83 11.76 -12.42 29.12
N THR A 84 10.69 -11.83 28.64
CA THR A 84 9.58 -12.55 27.97
C THR A 84 9.94 -13.18 26.62
N GLU A 85 10.99 -12.71 25.94
CA GLU A 85 11.27 -13.13 24.56
C GLU A 85 12.20 -14.36 24.43
N ARG A 86 13.08 -14.61 25.39
CA ARG A 86 14.17 -15.57 25.17
C ARG A 86 13.93 -17.01 25.68
N PHE A 87 13.20 -17.19 26.81
CA PHE A 87 12.90 -18.52 27.39
C PHE A 87 11.56 -18.55 28.13
N PRO A 88 10.42 -18.63 27.46
CA PRO A 88 9.11 -18.43 28.09
C PRO A 88 8.76 -19.48 29.18
N ARG A 89 9.16 -20.75 29.01
CA ARG A 89 8.86 -21.82 29.97
C ARG A 89 9.66 -21.69 31.27
N LEU A 90 10.96 -21.40 31.15
CA LEU A 90 11.85 -21.24 32.29
C LEU A 90 11.45 -20.01 33.12
N ILE A 91 11.11 -18.93 32.46
CA ILE A 91 10.65 -17.68 33.11
C ILE A 91 9.35 -17.90 33.85
N PHE A 92 8.43 -18.65 33.26
CA PHE A 92 7.17 -19.00 33.93
C PHE A 92 7.38 -19.81 35.20
N LEU A 93 8.30 -20.79 35.21
CA LEU A 93 8.67 -21.57 36.41
C LEU A 93 9.32 -20.69 37.49
N ILE A 94 10.26 -19.82 37.09
CA ILE A 94 10.91 -18.85 37.98
C ILE A 94 9.85 -17.93 38.58
N PHE A 95 8.90 -17.45 37.79
CA PHE A 95 7.81 -16.60 38.26
C PHE A 95 6.96 -17.27 39.33
N ILE A 96 6.54 -18.52 39.09
CA ILE A 96 5.78 -19.30 40.09
C ILE A 96 6.60 -19.47 41.37
N ALA A 97 7.89 -19.80 41.27
CA ALA A 97 8.77 -19.95 42.40
C ALA A 97 8.90 -18.66 43.24
N VAL A 98 9.00 -17.51 42.54
CA VAL A 98 9.03 -16.19 43.18
C VAL A 98 7.71 -15.88 43.91
N LEU A 99 6.55 -16.18 43.30
CA LEU A 99 5.24 -15.99 43.93
C LEU A 99 5.11 -16.85 45.22
N ILE A 100 5.57 -18.10 45.15
CA ILE A 100 5.60 -19.00 46.33
C ILE A 100 6.51 -18.46 47.41
N ALA A 101 7.71 -17.99 47.05
CA ALA A 101 8.65 -17.41 47.97
C ALA A 101 8.11 -16.14 48.68
N ILE A 102 7.47 -15.25 47.90
CA ILE A 102 6.84 -14.04 48.45
C ILE A 102 5.70 -14.41 49.42
N ALA A 103 4.84 -15.36 49.07
CA ALA A 103 3.73 -15.77 49.91
C ALA A 103 4.22 -16.41 51.23
N THR A 104 5.25 -17.26 51.14
CA THR A 104 5.83 -17.89 52.35
C THR A 104 6.55 -16.90 53.25
N CYS A 105 7.42 -16.06 52.71
CA CYS A 105 8.10 -15.01 53.46
C CYS A 105 7.10 -13.98 54.05
N GLY A 106 6.12 -13.56 53.25
CA GLY A 106 5.08 -12.63 53.67
C GLY A 106 4.19 -13.19 54.77
N SER A 107 3.87 -14.50 54.73
CA SER A 107 3.10 -15.16 55.81
C SER A 107 3.89 -15.24 57.13
N LEU A 108 5.16 -15.61 57.04
CA LEU A 108 6.03 -15.65 58.25
C LEU A 108 6.23 -14.26 58.85
N LEU A 109 6.53 -13.25 58.04
CA LEU A 109 6.69 -11.87 58.48
C LEU A 109 5.38 -11.29 59.01
N GLY A 110 4.24 -11.57 58.38
CA GLY A 110 2.92 -11.12 58.81
C GLY A 110 2.59 -11.66 60.20
N ALA A 111 2.77 -12.96 60.41
CA ALA A 111 2.58 -13.57 61.75
C ALA A 111 3.52 -12.97 62.81
N PHE A 112 4.77 -12.68 62.45
CA PHE A 112 5.73 -12.03 63.34
C PHE A 112 5.29 -10.60 63.68
N VAL A 113 4.87 -9.82 62.74
CA VAL A 113 4.34 -8.46 63.00
C VAL A 113 3.13 -8.50 63.89
N LEU A 114 2.21 -9.44 63.69
CA LEU A 114 1.02 -9.63 64.52
C LEU A 114 1.37 -10.03 65.98
N GLN A 115 2.46 -10.80 66.15
CA GLN A 115 2.98 -11.14 67.45
C GLN A 115 3.60 -9.92 68.15
N VAL A 116 4.43 -9.16 67.49
CA VAL A 116 5.10 -7.97 68.07
C VAL A 116 4.09 -6.87 68.38
N THR A 117 3.02 -6.73 67.63
CA THR A 117 1.93 -5.77 67.92
C THR A 117 0.99 -6.22 69.03
N GLY A 118 1.20 -7.41 69.56
CA GLY A 118 0.38 -7.93 70.68
C GLY A 118 -1.01 -8.45 70.29
N ILE A 119 -1.28 -8.50 68.98
CA ILE A 119 -2.56 -9.03 68.46
C ILE A 119 -2.66 -10.54 68.69
N ILE A 120 -1.51 -11.23 68.56
CA ILE A 120 -1.40 -12.68 68.74
C ILE A 120 -0.38 -12.96 69.84
N ALA A 121 -0.77 -13.85 70.79
CA ALA A 121 0.16 -14.29 71.80
C ALA A 121 1.25 -15.22 71.27
N PRO A 122 2.51 -15.22 71.79
CA PRO A 122 3.65 -15.94 71.22
C PRO A 122 3.41 -17.43 70.99
N HIS A 123 2.63 -18.08 71.84
CA HIS A 123 2.33 -19.52 71.73
C HIS A 123 1.37 -19.85 70.51
N PHE A 124 0.72 -18.86 69.90
CA PHE A 124 -0.14 -19.05 68.77
C PHE A 124 0.57 -18.78 67.43
N TYR A 125 1.82 -18.37 67.35
CA TYR A 125 2.57 -18.02 66.15
C TYR A 125 2.51 -19.13 65.09
N LEU A 126 2.90 -20.36 65.45
CA LEU A 126 2.88 -21.50 64.51
C LEU A 126 1.48 -21.81 63.94
N ARG A 127 0.48 -21.71 64.84
CA ARG A 127 -0.92 -21.94 64.41
C ARG A 127 -1.40 -20.88 63.45
N GLU A 128 -1.01 -19.63 63.68
CA GLU A 128 -1.33 -18.54 62.74
C GLU A 128 -0.67 -18.73 61.37
N VAL A 129 0.63 -19.09 61.34
CA VAL A 129 1.32 -19.40 60.08
C VAL A 129 0.67 -20.58 59.38
N GLN A 130 0.34 -21.66 60.07
CA GLN A 130 -0.32 -22.83 59.46
C GLN A 130 -1.69 -22.49 58.86
N SER A 131 -2.44 -21.56 59.46
CA SER A 131 -3.76 -21.15 58.94
C SER A 131 -3.65 -20.11 57.83
N SER A 132 -2.71 -19.18 57.90
CA SER A 132 -2.58 -18.08 56.92
C SER A 132 -1.83 -18.48 55.67
N LEU A 133 -0.81 -19.33 55.73
CA LEU A 133 0.06 -19.69 54.64
C LEU A 133 -0.70 -20.28 53.41
N PRO A 134 -1.61 -21.28 53.56
CA PRO A 134 -2.34 -21.82 52.41
C PRO A 134 -3.22 -20.76 51.71
N ILE A 135 -3.86 -19.92 52.54
CA ILE A 135 -4.73 -18.85 52.01
C ILE A 135 -3.90 -17.82 51.26
N CYS A 136 -2.76 -17.39 51.81
CA CYS A 136 -1.84 -16.45 51.19
C CYS A 136 -1.26 -17.00 49.87
N LEU A 137 -0.89 -18.29 49.82
CA LEU A 137 -0.40 -18.97 48.64
C LEU A 137 -1.46 -18.99 47.54
N VAL A 138 -2.67 -19.43 47.83
CA VAL A 138 -3.74 -19.51 46.84
C VAL A 138 -4.07 -18.13 46.28
N ILE A 139 -4.27 -17.14 47.17
CA ILE A 139 -4.60 -15.78 46.73
C ILE A 139 -3.46 -15.21 45.88
N ASN A 140 -2.19 -15.34 46.30
CA ASN A 140 -1.06 -14.79 45.59
C ASN A 140 -0.85 -15.45 44.23
N LEU A 141 -1.03 -16.77 44.11
CA LEU A 141 -0.97 -17.47 42.84
C LEU A 141 -2.11 -17.07 41.90
N VAL A 142 -3.35 -17.03 42.43
CA VAL A 142 -4.50 -16.65 41.60
C VAL A 142 -4.36 -15.22 41.06
N VAL A 143 -4.03 -14.27 41.92
CA VAL A 143 -3.84 -12.87 41.55
C VAL A 143 -2.65 -12.73 40.58
N GLY A 144 -1.50 -13.34 40.92
CA GLY A 144 -0.30 -13.27 40.09
C GLY A 144 -0.52 -13.85 38.67
N LEU A 145 -1.14 -15.02 38.58
CA LEU A 145 -1.46 -15.64 37.28
C LEU A 145 -2.50 -14.84 36.48
N SER A 146 -3.51 -14.30 37.17
CA SER A 146 -4.55 -13.50 36.54
C SER A 146 -3.98 -12.21 35.93
N VAL A 147 -3.15 -11.48 36.68
CA VAL A 147 -2.49 -10.25 36.24
C VAL A 147 -1.55 -10.57 35.05
N THR A 148 -0.74 -11.63 35.17
CA THR A 148 0.18 -12.02 34.06
C THR A 148 -0.57 -12.41 32.80
N SER A 149 -1.67 -13.16 32.95
CA SER A 149 -2.51 -13.55 31.80
C SER A 149 -3.16 -12.33 31.14
N TYR A 150 -3.66 -11.39 31.94
CA TYR A 150 -4.24 -10.15 31.43
C TYR A 150 -3.22 -9.30 30.67
N GLU A 151 -2.04 -9.07 31.24
CA GLU A 151 -0.97 -8.31 30.58
C GLU A 151 -0.50 -8.99 29.28
N THR A 152 -0.32 -10.31 29.29
CA THR A 152 0.05 -11.06 28.09
C THR A 152 -1.00 -10.92 26.99
N LEU A 153 -2.29 -11.05 27.35
CA LEU A 153 -3.37 -10.88 26.38
C LEU A 153 -3.43 -9.46 25.84
N ARG A 154 -3.29 -8.46 26.71
CA ARG A 154 -3.25 -7.04 26.34
C ARG A 154 -2.14 -6.74 25.34
N HIS A 155 -0.91 -7.23 25.59
CA HIS A 155 0.22 -7.07 24.66
C HIS A 155 -0.05 -7.73 23.32
N ARG A 156 -0.54 -8.97 23.30
CA ARG A 156 -0.88 -9.67 22.05
C ARG A 156 -1.95 -8.93 21.23
N LEU A 157 -2.96 -8.37 21.89
CA LEU A 157 -3.98 -7.56 21.22
C LEU A 157 -3.41 -6.27 20.64
N GLN A 158 -2.50 -5.61 21.37
CA GLN A 158 -1.83 -4.40 20.88
C GLN A 158 -0.95 -4.71 19.65
N ASP A 159 -0.17 -5.77 19.71
CA ASP A 159 0.69 -6.20 18.59
C ASP A 159 -0.15 -6.57 17.36
N ALA A 160 -1.22 -7.34 17.53
CA ALA A 160 -2.14 -7.70 16.46
C ALA A 160 -2.82 -6.46 15.83
N THR A 161 -3.22 -5.48 16.65
CA THR A 161 -3.82 -4.24 16.13
C THR A 161 -2.81 -3.38 15.37
N LEU A 162 -1.57 -3.33 15.81
CA LEU A 162 -0.49 -2.62 15.11
C LEU A 162 -0.19 -3.29 13.77
N GLU A 163 -0.10 -4.63 13.75
CA GLU A 163 0.13 -5.39 12.52
C GLU A 163 -1.00 -5.17 11.50
N LEU A 164 -2.26 -5.24 11.95
CA LEU A 164 -3.41 -4.96 11.08
C LEU A 164 -3.37 -3.54 10.49
N ARG A 165 -3.05 -2.52 11.30
CA ARG A 165 -2.91 -1.14 10.82
C ARG A 165 -1.79 -0.99 9.80
N THR A 166 -0.66 -1.65 10.03
CA THR A 166 0.46 -1.62 9.09
C THR A 166 0.06 -2.22 7.75
N ARG A 167 -0.58 -3.39 7.76
CA ARG A 167 -1.10 -4.04 6.53
C ARG A 167 -2.13 -3.19 5.80
N GLN A 168 -3.02 -2.51 6.52
CA GLN A 168 -4.00 -1.60 5.91
C GLN A 168 -3.31 -0.43 5.20
N ILE A 169 -2.33 0.21 5.85
CA ILE A 169 -1.55 1.32 5.25
C ILE A 169 -0.79 0.85 4.00
N GLU A 170 -0.19 -0.34 4.03
CA GLU A 170 0.51 -0.92 2.87
C GLU A 170 -0.46 -1.20 1.72
N GLN A 171 -1.64 -1.73 2.02
CA GLN A 171 -2.68 -1.98 1.02
C GLN A 171 -3.22 -0.69 0.39
N GLU A 172 -3.45 0.35 1.20
CA GLU A 172 -3.85 1.67 0.70
C GLU A 172 -2.79 2.29 -0.20
N ARG A 173 -1.50 2.18 0.17
CA ARG A 173 -0.37 2.64 -0.66
C ARG A 173 -0.29 1.88 -1.98
N ALA A 174 -0.42 0.56 -1.96
CA ALA A 174 -0.43 -0.25 -3.17
C ALA A 174 -1.59 0.11 -4.10
N ASN A 175 -2.79 0.30 -3.56
CA ASN A 175 -3.95 0.74 -4.33
C ASN A 175 -3.75 2.14 -4.93
N LYS A 176 -3.18 3.08 -4.15
CA LYS A 176 -2.87 4.43 -4.65
C LYS A 176 -1.88 4.37 -5.82
N LEU A 177 -0.79 3.61 -5.68
CA LEU A 177 0.18 3.42 -6.76
C LEU A 177 -0.44 2.78 -8.00
N LEU A 178 -1.36 1.81 -7.83
CA LEU A 178 -2.10 1.21 -8.94
C LEU A 178 -2.98 2.22 -9.67
N VAL A 179 -3.68 3.09 -8.93
CA VAL A 179 -4.51 4.15 -9.51
C VAL A 179 -3.64 5.18 -10.22
N GLU A 180 -2.54 5.63 -9.62
CA GLU A 180 -1.59 6.56 -10.23
C GLU A 180 -0.96 5.97 -11.50
N ALA A 181 -0.55 4.70 -11.49
CA ALA A 181 -0.03 4.01 -12.67
C ALA A 181 -1.08 3.89 -13.78
N ARG A 182 -2.35 3.61 -13.44
CA ARG A 182 -3.46 3.60 -14.41
C ARG A 182 -3.73 4.99 -14.98
N LEU A 183 -3.74 6.03 -14.15
CA LEU A 183 -3.89 7.42 -14.61
C LEU A 183 -2.75 7.84 -15.52
N SER A 184 -1.50 7.61 -15.13
CA SER A 184 -0.33 7.89 -15.96
C SER A 184 -0.35 7.12 -17.29
N SER A 185 -0.79 5.87 -17.30
CA SER A 185 -0.98 5.09 -18.53
C SER A 185 -2.09 5.65 -19.42
N LEU A 186 -3.15 6.23 -18.86
CA LEU A 186 -4.22 6.90 -19.60
C LEU A 186 -3.75 8.25 -20.16
N GLU A 187 -3.06 9.07 -19.36
CA GLU A 187 -2.49 10.36 -19.76
C GLU A 187 -1.43 10.22 -20.87
N SER A 188 -0.60 9.17 -20.81
CA SER A 188 0.42 8.88 -21.83
C SER A 188 -0.18 8.53 -23.21
N ARG A 189 -1.45 8.11 -23.29
CA ARG A 189 -2.09 7.65 -24.53
C ARG A 189 -2.86 8.72 -25.27
N ILE A 190 -3.26 9.76 -24.56
CA ILE A 190 -3.91 10.93 -25.17
C ILE A 190 -2.86 12.02 -25.14
N HIS A 191 -2.28 12.33 -26.29
CA HIS A 191 -1.36 13.46 -26.39
C HIS A 191 -2.06 14.76 -25.93
N PRO A 192 -1.73 15.30 -24.72
CA PRO A 192 -2.46 16.45 -24.17
C PRO A 192 -2.45 17.63 -25.14
N HIS A 193 -1.36 17.83 -25.83
CA HIS A 193 -1.20 18.87 -26.83
C HIS A 193 -2.15 18.72 -28.03
N PHE A 194 -2.39 17.49 -28.51
CA PHE A 194 -3.39 17.23 -29.57
C PHE A 194 -4.79 17.60 -29.08
N LEU A 195 -5.15 17.17 -27.87
CA LEU A 195 -6.46 17.44 -27.28
C LEU A 195 -6.73 18.95 -27.15
N PHE A 196 -5.77 19.69 -26.55
CA PHE A 196 -5.88 21.15 -26.42
C PHE A 196 -6.00 21.86 -27.77
N ASN A 197 -5.20 21.46 -28.75
CA ASN A 197 -5.24 22.07 -30.08
C ASN A 197 -6.56 21.77 -30.81
N THR A 198 -7.08 20.56 -30.66
CA THR A 198 -8.37 20.17 -31.24
C THR A 198 -9.52 20.96 -30.62
N LEU A 199 -9.54 21.09 -29.29
CA LEU A 199 -10.54 21.90 -28.57
C LEU A 199 -10.49 23.39 -29.00
N ASN A 200 -9.30 23.95 -29.15
CA ASN A 200 -9.13 25.32 -29.64
C ASN A 200 -9.63 25.46 -31.08
N SER A 201 -9.37 24.48 -31.97
CA SER A 201 -9.90 24.46 -33.32
C SER A 201 -11.41 24.36 -33.35
N ILE A 202 -12.01 23.51 -32.52
CA ILE A 202 -13.46 23.42 -32.35
C ILE A 202 -14.04 24.78 -31.91
N ALA A 203 -13.46 25.38 -30.86
CA ALA A 203 -13.90 26.67 -30.34
C ALA A 203 -13.86 27.79 -31.43
N SER A 204 -12.86 27.79 -32.33
CA SER A 204 -12.75 28.71 -33.43
C SER A 204 -13.79 28.46 -34.55
N LEU A 205 -14.23 27.22 -34.73
CA LEU A 205 -15.24 26.83 -35.70
C LEU A 205 -16.69 27.13 -35.23
N ILE A 206 -16.98 27.13 -33.94
CA ILE A 206 -18.33 27.33 -33.45
C ILE A 206 -19.03 28.58 -34.04
N PRO A 207 -18.40 29.77 -34.10
CA PRO A 207 -19.03 30.95 -34.66
C PRO A 207 -19.09 30.97 -36.18
N SER A 208 -18.20 30.27 -36.91
CA SER A 208 -18.03 30.34 -38.37
C SER A 208 -18.63 29.14 -39.12
N ASP A 209 -18.52 27.93 -38.56
CA ASP A 209 -19.02 26.67 -39.16
C ASP A 209 -19.45 25.71 -38.04
N PRO A 210 -20.63 25.92 -37.43
CA PRO A 210 -21.08 25.09 -36.30
C PRO A 210 -21.20 23.60 -36.65
N LYS A 211 -21.60 23.28 -37.89
CA LYS A 211 -21.76 21.89 -38.33
C LYS A 211 -20.41 21.15 -38.38
N ARG A 212 -19.39 21.83 -38.86
CA ARG A 212 -18.02 21.28 -38.88
C ARG A 212 -17.45 21.16 -37.47
N ALA A 213 -17.80 22.10 -36.56
CA ALA A 213 -17.44 21.99 -35.14
C ALA A 213 -18.06 20.74 -34.51
N GLU A 214 -19.37 20.50 -34.72
CA GLU A 214 -20.08 19.31 -34.22
C GLU A 214 -19.46 17.99 -34.76
N ASP A 215 -19.19 17.93 -36.09
CA ASP A 215 -18.55 16.77 -36.69
C ASP A 215 -17.15 16.49 -36.09
N THR A 216 -16.36 17.55 -35.86
CA THR A 216 -15.04 17.42 -35.21
C THR A 216 -15.13 16.93 -33.79
N VAL A 217 -16.14 17.36 -33.01
CA VAL A 217 -16.41 16.83 -31.66
C VAL A 217 -16.74 15.32 -31.71
N GLY A 218 -17.59 14.92 -32.69
CA GLY A 218 -17.96 13.52 -32.87
C GLY A 218 -16.74 12.63 -33.17
N LYS A 219 -15.84 13.07 -34.07
CA LYS A 219 -14.59 12.38 -34.39
C LYS A 219 -13.65 12.32 -33.19
N LEU A 220 -13.48 13.42 -32.46
CA LEU A 220 -12.69 13.45 -31.22
C LEU A 220 -13.21 12.44 -30.18
N ALA A 221 -14.52 12.41 -29.99
CA ALA A 221 -15.14 11.44 -29.07
C ALA A 221 -14.92 9.98 -29.52
N SER A 222 -14.95 9.70 -30.85
CA SER A 222 -14.65 8.39 -31.42
C SER A 222 -13.22 7.97 -31.12
N LEU A 223 -12.23 8.85 -31.36
CA LEU A 223 -10.82 8.64 -31.06
C LEU A 223 -10.56 8.35 -29.59
N LEU A 224 -11.13 9.15 -28.69
CA LEU A 224 -10.96 8.97 -27.23
C LEU A 224 -11.54 7.63 -26.78
N ARG A 225 -12.72 7.28 -27.26
CA ARG A 225 -13.37 6.00 -26.93
C ARG A 225 -12.55 4.81 -27.40
N PHE A 226 -12.00 4.88 -28.61
CA PHE A 226 -11.13 3.84 -29.15
C PHE A 226 -9.84 3.71 -28.35
N SER A 227 -9.17 4.82 -28.04
CA SER A 227 -7.94 4.82 -27.23
C SER A 227 -8.14 4.20 -25.85
N ILE A 228 -9.30 4.39 -25.23
CA ILE A 228 -9.66 3.79 -23.94
C ILE A 228 -9.93 2.29 -24.09
N SER A 229 -10.68 1.88 -25.14
CA SER A 229 -11.05 0.48 -25.37
C SER A 229 -9.93 -0.38 -25.94
N ALA A 230 -8.93 0.22 -26.55
CA ALA A 230 -7.77 -0.45 -27.16
C ALA A 230 -6.96 -1.34 -26.18
N ASN A 231 -7.14 -1.13 -24.86
CA ASN A 231 -6.51 -1.96 -23.83
C ASN A 231 -7.15 -3.34 -23.61
N GLN A 232 -8.34 -3.54 -24.12
CA GLN A 232 -9.10 -4.76 -23.87
C GLN A 232 -8.84 -5.84 -24.93
N SER A 233 -8.22 -5.48 -26.05
CA SER A 233 -7.97 -6.38 -27.18
C SER A 233 -6.48 -6.35 -27.57
N SER A 234 -5.88 -7.53 -27.69
CA SER A 234 -4.49 -7.63 -28.19
C SER A 234 -4.37 -7.22 -29.65
N LEU A 235 -5.39 -7.50 -30.46
CA LEU A 235 -5.45 -7.22 -31.89
C LEU A 235 -6.83 -6.68 -32.28
N VAL A 236 -6.87 -5.79 -33.27
CA VAL A 236 -8.09 -5.22 -33.83
C VAL A 236 -8.10 -5.36 -35.39
N PRO A 237 -9.27 -5.35 -36.04
CA PRO A 237 -9.34 -5.31 -37.50
C PRO A 237 -8.69 -4.04 -38.05
N LEU A 238 -7.98 -4.17 -39.19
CA LEU A 238 -7.38 -3.01 -39.88
C LEU A 238 -8.44 -1.96 -40.29
N SER A 239 -9.64 -2.41 -40.66
CA SER A 239 -10.76 -1.52 -40.99
C SER A 239 -11.11 -0.57 -39.82
N GLN A 240 -10.98 -1.02 -38.56
CA GLN A 240 -11.21 -0.21 -37.40
C GLN A 240 -10.09 0.83 -37.20
N GLU A 241 -8.82 0.42 -37.35
CA GLU A 241 -7.66 1.34 -37.31
C GLU A 241 -7.72 2.39 -38.42
N LEU A 242 -8.09 1.99 -39.63
CA LEU A 242 -8.23 2.93 -40.76
C LEU A 242 -9.31 3.97 -40.50
N LYS A 243 -10.41 3.59 -39.91
CA LYS A 243 -11.47 4.54 -39.49
C LYS A 243 -10.93 5.59 -38.53
N ILE A 244 -10.22 5.13 -37.49
CA ILE A 244 -9.64 6.00 -36.44
C ILE A 244 -8.57 6.93 -37.06
N VAL A 245 -7.71 6.40 -37.89
CA VAL A 245 -6.68 7.18 -38.61
C VAL A 245 -7.32 8.24 -39.52
N ARG A 246 -8.42 7.91 -40.19
CA ARG A 246 -9.17 8.87 -41.01
C ARG A 246 -9.75 9.98 -40.14
N ASP A 247 -10.43 9.65 -39.06
CA ASP A 247 -10.98 10.61 -38.10
C ASP A 247 -9.87 11.54 -37.57
N TYR A 248 -8.71 10.98 -37.24
CA TYR A 248 -7.54 11.74 -36.75
C TYR A 248 -6.99 12.70 -37.82
N LEU A 249 -6.80 12.22 -39.04
CA LEU A 249 -6.30 13.05 -40.17
C LEU A 249 -7.28 14.17 -40.52
N GLU A 250 -8.59 13.95 -40.44
CA GLU A 250 -9.60 14.96 -40.71
C GLU A 250 -9.60 16.06 -39.62
N ILE A 251 -9.39 15.69 -38.34
CA ILE A 251 -9.21 16.66 -37.27
C ILE A 251 -7.94 17.49 -37.49
N GLU A 252 -6.81 16.86 -37.83
CA GLU A 252 -5.56 17.58 -38.08
C GLU A 252 -5.62 18.42 -39.36
N ALA A 253 -6.31 17.95 -40.38
CA ALA A 253 -6.57 18.74 -41.60
C ALA A 253 -7.45 19.98 -41.32
N THR A 254 -8.34 19.90 -40.36
CA THR A 254 -9.10 21.07 -39.89
C THR A 254 -8.19 22.11 -39.24
N ARG A 255 -7.18 21.66 -38.50
CA ARG A 255 -6.22 22.51 -37.80
C ARG A 255 -5.17 23.12 -38.72
N PHE A 256 -4.58 22.31 -39.63
CA PHE A 256 -3.52 22.76 -40.50
C PHE A 256 -4.02 23.37 -41.82
N GLY A 257 -5.29 23.19 -42.15
CA GLY A 257 -5.90 23.68 -43.37
C GLY A 257 -5.21 23.12 -44.61
N GLN A 258 -4.91 23.99 -45.60
CA GLN A 258 -4.26 23.58 -46.86
C GLN A 258 -2.80 23.13 -46.70
N ARG A 259 -2.22 23.26 -45.51
CA ARG A 259 -0.85 22.80 -45.25
C ARG A 259 -0.75 21.28 -45.06
N LEU A 260 -1.83 20.58 -44.75
CA LEU A 260 -1.85 19.14 -44.64
C LEU A 260 -2.69 18.51 -45.75
N ARG A 261 -2.06 17.69 -46.58
CA ARG A 261 -2.73 16.83 -47.54
C ARG A 261 -2.49 15.39 -47.18
N TYR A 262 -3.47 14.54 -47.31
CA TYR A 262 -3.31 13.12 -47.05
C TYR A 262 -4.05 12.26 -48.07
N ASP A 263 -3.54 11.05 -48.30
CA ASP A 263 -4.11 10.03 -49.19
C ASP A 263 -4.05 8.66 -48.46
N ILE A 264 -5.12 7.88 -48.54
CA ILE A 264 -5.19 6.54 -47.98
C ILE A 264 -5.51 5.55 -49.07
N SER A 265 -4.50 4.75 -49.44
CA SER A 265 -4.57 3.75 -50.52
C SER A 265 -4.40 2.33 -49.96
N VAL A 266 -5.41 1.89 -49.20
CA VAL A 266 -5.47 0.55 -48.58
C VAL A 266 -6.69 -0.18 -49.13
N PRO A 267 -6.53 -1.33 -49.80
CA PRO A 267 -7.64 -2.11 -50.32
C PRO A 267 -8.58 -2.60 -49.22
N ASP A 268 -9.89 -2.53 -49.45
CA ASP A 268 -10.91 -2.99 -48.51
C ASP A 268 -10.77 -4.48 -48.17
N THR A 269 -10.20 -5.28 -49.07
CA THR A 269 -9.92 -6.71 -48.86
C THR A 269 -8.97 -6.97 -47.67
N LEU A 270 -8.20 -5.98 -47.26
CA LEU A 270 -7.29 -6.08 -46.09
C LEU A 270 -7.95 -5.69 -44.81
N GLY A 271 -9.21 -5.23 -44.81
CA GLY A 271 -9.92 -4.70 -43.63
C GLY A 271 -10.02 -5.66 -42.44
N ASP A 272 -10.11 -6.96 -42.71
CA ASP A 272 -10.23 -8.01 -41.69
C ASP A 272 -8.88 -8.48 -41.10
N CYS A 273 -7.76 -8.07 -41.69
CA CYS A 273 -6.43 -8.35 -41.16
C CYS A 273 -6.31 -7.76 -39.76
N LYS A 274 -5.68 -8.54 -38.88
CA LYS A 274 -5.54 -8.15 -37.47
C LYS A 274 -4.20 -7.46 -37.20
N ILE A 275 -4.26 -6.29 -36.56
CA ILE A 275 -3.07 -5.53 -36.16
C ILE A 275 -3.17 -5.08 -34.71
N PRO A 276 -2.06 -4.76 -34.04
CA PRO A 276 -2.11 -4.18 -32.69
C PRO A 276 -2.90 -2.86 -32.71
N PRO A 277 -3.78 -2.61 -31.75
CA PRO A 277 -4.53 -1.36 -31.69
C PRO A 277 -3.59 -0.15 -31.58
N LEU A 278 -3.96 0.96 -32.24
CA LEU A 278 -3.18 2.21 -32.35
C LEU A 278 -1.84 2.06 -33.12
N ALA A 279 -1.60 0.96 -33.80
CA ALA A 279 -0.35 0.76 -34.56
C ALA A 279 -0.24 1.74 -35.71
N LEU A 280 -1.25 1.77 -36.59
CA LEU A 280 -1.26 2.67 -37.73
C LEU A 280 -1.40 4.14 -37.32
N GLN A 281 -2.20 4.41 -36.28
CA GLN A 281 -2.31 5.75 -35.68
C GLN A 281 -0.95 6.27 -35.23
N THR A 282 -0.14 5.44 -34.52
CA THR A 282 1.19 5.83 -34.04
C THR A 282 2.13 6.23 -35.19
N LEU A 283 2.08 5.52 -36.31
CA LEU A 283 2.88 5.89 -37.50
C LEU A 283 2.45 7.26 -38.05
N VAL A 284 1.15 7.48 -38.18
CA VAL A 284 0.59 8.73 -38.72
C VAL A 284 0.84 9.91 -37.79
N GLU A 285 0.67 9.74 -36.46
CA GLU A 285 1.00 10.77 -35.47
C GLU A 285 2.47 11.19 -35.54
N ASN A 286 3.37 10.21 -35.69
CA ASN A 286 4.80 10.50 -35.87
C ASN A 286 5.06 11.35 -37.09
N SER A 287 4.45 11.01 -38.24
CA SER A 287 4.59 11.78 -39.50
C SER A 287 4.03 13.20 -39.34
N ILE A 288 2.85 13.39 -38.73
CA ILE A 288 2.29 14.73 -38.50
C ILE A 288 3.17 15.56 -37.59
N LYS A 289 3.69 14.99 -36.51
CA LYS A 289 4.57 15.67 -35.55
C LYS A 289 5.85 16.19 -36.20
N HIS A 290 6.45 15.40 -37.10
CA HIS A 290 7.75 15.74 -37.71
C HIS A 290 7.62 16.58 -38.99
N VAL A 291 6.47 16.57 -39.63
CA VAL A 291 6.29 17.26 -40.92
C VAL A 291 5.36 18.46 -40.78
N ALA A 292 4.09 18.23 -40.47
CA ALA A 292 3.08 19.28 -40.49
C ALA A 292 3.24 20.28 -39.33
N ALA A 293 3.73 19.82 -38.18
CA ALA A 293 3.92 20.68 -36.99
C ALA A 293 5.20 21.55 -37.08
N GLN A 294 6.23 21.11 -37.80
CA GLN A 294 7.53 21.77 -37.83
C GLN A 294 7.75 22.63 -39.08
N ARG A 295 7.00 22.41 -40.17
CA ARG A 295 7.17 23.12 -41.43
C ARG A 295 6.03 24.10 -41.72
N SER A 296 6.40 25.26 -42.29
CA SER A 296 5.43 26.24 -42.81
C SER A 296 4.90 25.89 -44.21
N GLN A 297 5.57 24.99 -44.91
CA GLN A 297 5.21 24.55 -46.26
C GLN A 297 4.14 23.46 -46.24
N PRO A 298 3.34 23.31 -47.33
CA PRO A 298 2.42 22.20 -47.46
C PRO A 298 3.15 20.84 -47.37
N SER A 299 2.56 19.93 -46.62
CA SER A 299 3.09 18.59 -46.37
C SER A 299 2.11 17.54 -46.81
N SER A 300 2.60 16.44 -47.37
CA SER A 300 1.76 15.31 -47.77
C SER A 300 2.05 14.07 -46.94
N ILE A 301 0.99 13.36 -46.56
CA ILE A 301 1.05 12.06 -45.89
C ILE A 301 0.30 11.05 -46.75
N ARG A 302 0.98 9.95 -47.12
CA ARG A 302 0.35 8.84 -47.84
C ARG A 302 0.41 7.59 -47.01
N ILE A 303 -0.71 6.88 -46.96
CA ILE A 303 -0.85 5.59 -46.28
C ILE A 303 -1.13 4.53 -47.34
N ASP A 304 -0.25 3.55 -47.45
CA ASP A 304 -0.40 2.44 -48.37
C ASP A 304 -0.48 1.12 -47.60
N GLY A 305 -1.32 0.20 -48.10
CA GLY A 305 -1.47 -1.14 -47.55
C GLY A 305 -1.37 -2.20 -48.63
N THR A 306 -0.54 -3.23 -48.44
CA THR A 306 -0.40 -4.34 -49.36
C THR A 306 -0.27 -5.66 -48.59
N GLN A 307 -0.64 -6.77 -49.25
CA GLN A 307 -0.38 -8.10 -48.72
C GLN A 307 0.62 -8.82 -49.59
N ARG A 308 1.76 -9.24 -49.02
CA ARG A 308 2.81 -9.98 -49.73
C ARG A 308 3.30 -11.14 -48.88
N ASN A 309 3.47 -12.29 -49.51
CA ASN A 309 4.05 -13.47 -48.86
C ASN A 309 3.40 -13.83 -47.48
N GLY A 310 2.07 -13.66 -47.37
CA GLY A 310 1.38 -13.93 -46.12
C GLY A 310 1.51 -12.84 -45.05
N HIS A 311 2.16 -11.72 -45.33
CA HIS A 311 2.28 -10.57 -44.45
C HIS A 311 1.46 -9.39 -44.93
N LEU A 312 0.84 -8.68 -44.01
CA LEU A 312 0.26 -7.36 -44.20
C LEU A 312 1.40 -6.34 -44.03
N GLU A 313 1.68 -5.58 -45.10
CA GLU A 313 2.61 -4.45 -45.07
C GLU A 313 1.80 -3.16 -45.10
N LEU A 314 1.95 -2.33 -44.05
CA LEU A 314 1.38 -0.99 -43.98
C LEU A 314 2.53 0.02 -43.94
N SER A 315 2.45 1.05 -44.80
CA SER A 315 3.45 2.10 -44.83
C SER A 315 2.82 3.48 -44.74
N VAL A 316 3.49 4.37 -44.04
CA VAL A 316 3.17 5.79 -43.96
C VAL A 316 4.36 6.53 -44.57
N THR A 317 4.11 7.29 -45.63
CA THR A 317 5.10 8.09 -46.36
C THR A 317 4.83 9.56 -46.08
N ASP A 318 5.87 10.30 -45.70
CA ASP A 318 5.79 11.74 -45.47
C ASP A 318 6.98 12.51 -46.11
N ASP A 319 6.85 13.82 -46.22
CA ASP A 319 7.84 14.72 -46.77
C ASP A 319 8.93 15.13 -45.75
N GLY A 320 9.11 14.38 -44.67
CA GLY A 320 10.02 14.68 -43.56
C GLY A 320 11.49 14.47 -43.88
N SER A 321 12.35 14.99 -43.00
CA SER A 321 13.81 14.84 -43.13
C SER A 321 14.32 13.43 -42.83
N GLY A 322 13.45 12.54 -42.36
CA GLY A 322 13.80 11.20 -41.91
C GLY A 322 14.39 11.17 -40.51
N PHE A 323 14.47 9.96 -39.97
CA PHE A 323 15.12 9.65 -38.69
C PHE A 323 15.67 8.22 -38.74
N SER A 324 16.58 7.89 -37.83
CA SER A 324 17.09 6.52 -37.70
C SER A 324 16.28 5.73 -36.66
N LEU A 325 16.11 4.44 -36.87
CA LEU A 325 15.54 3.54 -35.85
C LEU A 325 16.35 3.55 -34.57
N ALA A 326 17.67 3.79 -34.64
CA ALA A 326 18.55 3.89 -33.49
C ALA A 326 18.27 5.14 -32.61
N ASP A 327 17.63 6.17 -33.18
CA ASP A 327 17.28 7.41 -32.46
C ASP A 327 15.92 7.32 -31.75
N ILE A 328 15.22 6.18 -31.88
CA ILE A 328 13.92 5.97 -31.25
C ILE A 328 14.14 5.58 -29.79
N SER A 329 13.79 6.48 -28.87
CA SER A 329 13.74 6.15 -27.43
C SER A 329 12.61 5.16 -27.12
N ALA A 330 12.88 4.21 -26.24
CA ALA A 330 11.88 3.21 -25.80
C ALA A 330 10.60 3.85 -25.21
N ASP A 331 10.70 5.05 -24.65
CA ASP A 331 9.57 5.78 -24.04
C ASP A 331 8.72 6.55 -25.08
N HIS A 332 9.09 6.54 -26.37
CA HIS A 332 8.33 7.19 -27.44
C HIS A 332 7.33 6.23 -28.09
N GLY A 333 6.27 6.76 -28.70
CA GLY A 333 5.20 5.98 -29.31
C GLY A 333 5.67 4.88 -30.26
N LEU A 334 6.67 5.15 -31.10
CA LEU A 334 7.27 4.15 -32.02
C LEU A 334 8.05 3.08 -31.24
N GLY A 335 8.79 3.41 -30.17
CA GLY A 335 9.51 2.43 -29.35
C GLY A 335 8.54 1.47 -28.66
N ASN A 336 7.45 1.99 -28.13
CA ASN A 336 6.36 1.18 -27.54
C ASN A 336 5.68 0.28 -28.60
N LEU A 337 5.55 0.75 -29.85
CA LEU A 337 5.01 -0.05 -30.93
C LEU A 337 5.95 -1.21 -31.30
N VAL A 338 7.27 -0.97 -31.38
CA VAL A 338 8.28 -2.03 -31.62
C VAL A 338 8.19 -3.09 -30.55
N GLY A 339 8.27 -2.73 -29.27
CA GLY A 339 8.18 -3.70 -28.18
C GLY A 339 6.88 -4.50 -28.19
N ARG A 340 5.76 -3.89 -28.62
CA ARG A 340 4.48 -4.57 -28.73
C ARG A 340 4.41 -5.51 -29.94
N LEU A 341 5.00 -5.15 -31.06
CA LEU A 341 5.13 -6.03 -32.23
C LEU A 341 5.98 -7.26 -31.90
N GLU A 342 7.12 -7.06 -31.23
CA GLU A 342 7.97 -8.15 -30.75
C GLU A 342 7.25 -9.10 -29.79
N LEU A 343 6.48 -8.54 -28.84
CA LEU A 343 5.72 -9.33 -27.85
C LEU A 343 4.63 -10.18 -28.51
N LEU A 344 3.93 -9.64 -29.53
CA LEU A 344 2.77 -10.30 -30.14
C LEU A 344 3.16 -11.25 -31.27
N PHE A 345 4.21 -10.95 -32.02
CA PHE A 345 4.55 -11.65 -33.26
C PHE A 345 6.00 -12.16 -33.30
N GLY A 346 6.84 -11.81 -32.31
CA GLY A 346 8.26 -12.14 -32.31
C GLY A 346 8.97 -11.62 -33.56
N GLU A 347 9.82 -12.45 -34.15
CA GLU A 347 10.56 -12.13 -35.36
C GLU A 347 9.71 -12.05 -36.65
N ALA A 348 8.44 -12.47 -36.59
CA ALA A 348 7.52 -12.41 -37.73
C ALA A 348 6.98 -11.00 -38.00
N ALA A 349 7.18 -10.05 -37.09
CA ALA A 349 6.81 -8.65 -37.32
C ALA A 349 8.04 -7.76 -37.37
N GLN A 350 8.02 -6.75 -38.22
CA GLN A 350 9.13 -5.80 -38.38
C GLN A 350 8.61 -4.38 -38.55
N LEU A 351 9.32 -3.42 -37.96
CA LEU A 351 9.17 -2.00 -38.22
C LEU A 351 10.42 -1.53 -38.97
N ASN A 352 10.23 -0.88 -40.10
CA ASN A 352 11.32 -0.37 -40.94
C ASN A 352 11.14 1.13 -41.19
N VAL A 353 12.26 1.85 -41.22
CA VAL A 353 12.32 3.26 -41.61
C VAL A 353 13.27 3.37 -42.78
N LYS A 354 12.80 3.97 -43.88
CA LYS A 354 13.60 4.20 -45.09
C LYS A 354 13.44 5.63 -45.57
N ARG A 355 14.46 6.17 -46.19
CA ARG A 355 14.39 7.45 -46.89
C ARG A 355 14.60 7.22 -48.41
N VAL A 356 13.64 7.65 -49.20
CA VAL A 356 13.67 7.53 -50.67
C VAL A 356 13.15 8.83 -51.26
N ASP A 357 13.86 9.41 -52.20
CA ASP A 357 13.48 10.64 -52.94
C ASP A 357 13.00 11.77 -52.03
N ASP A 358 13.79 12.07 -50.99
CA ASP A 358 13.49 13.09 -49.95
C ASP A 358 12.20 12.84 -49.14
N LYS A 359 11.65 11.64 -49.20
CA LYS A 359 10.51 11.19 -48.40
C LYS A 359 10.92 10.19 -47.30
N THR A 360 10.28 10.29 -46.17
CA THR A 360 10.41 9.30 -45.11
C THR A 360 9.31 8.27 -45.28
N ILE A 361 9.65 7.00 -45.24
CA ILE A 361 8.74 5.86 -45.30
C ILE A 361 8.91 5.06 -44.03
N VAL A 362 7.88 5.04 -43.17
CA VAL A 362 7.83 4.18 -42.01
C VAL A 362 6.86 3.05 -42.29
N SER A 363 7.31 1.81 -42.20
CA SER A 363 6.48 0.65 -42.54
C SER A 363 6.49 -0.39 -41.41
N ILE A 364 5.34 -1.06 -41.22
CA ILE A 364 5.21 -2.25 -40.41
C ILE A 364 4.81 -3.43 -41.30
N ALA A 365 5.41 -4.58 -41.03
CA ALA A 365 5.02 -5.86 -41.61
C ALA A 365 4.57 -6.79 -40.49
N VAL A 366 3.37 -7.35 -40.63
CA VAL A 366 2.79 -8.30 -39.64
C VAL A 366 2.15 -9.48 -40.37
N PRO A 367 2.09 -10.68 -39.80
CA PRO A 367 1.41 -11.81 -40.40
C PRO A 367 -0.05 -11.48 -40.73
N ALA A 368 -0.50 -11.72 -41.97
CA ALA A 368 -1.86 -11.41 -42.42
C ALA A 368 -2.94 -12.40 -41.85
N GLY A 369 -2.52 -13.58 -41.45
CA GLY A 369 -3.35 -14.60 -40.81
C GLY A 369 -2.79 -14.92 -39.43
N TYR A 370 -3.55 -14.65 -38.38
CA TYR A 370 -3.21 -15.14 -37.03
C TYR A 370 -3.86 -16.53 -36.87
N PRO A 371 -3.12 -17.58 -36.53
CA PRO A 371 -3.74 -18.84 -36.13
C PRO A 371 -4.62 -18.57 -34.91
N GLN A 372 -5.89 -19.00 -34.97
CA GLN A 372 -6.85 -18.96 -33.88
C GLN A 372 -6.38 -19.81 -32.69
#